data_21dd699126498e71e6592a8cdfd0837a
#
_entry.id   21dd699126498e71e6592a8cdfd0837a
#
_cell.length_a   1.000
_cell.length_b   1.000
_cell.length_c   1.000
_cell.angle_alpha   90.00
_cell.angle_beta   90.00
_cell.angle_gamma   90.00
#
_symmetry.space_group_name_H-M   'P 1'
#
loop_
_entity.id
_entity.type
_entity.pdbx_description
1 polymer ?
#
loop_
_entity_poly.entity_id
_entity_poly.type
_entity_poly.pdbx_seq_one_letter_code
_entity_poly.pdbx_strand_id
1 'polypeptide(L)'
;MKFTLFLIVLLSYSVANSQLLINEYSASNVDGINDAFGDKEDWIELYNTTGASVDLTGWYLSDRSGNPLKWTFPASSINANDHKLIFCTGRDIDQGGELHTNFKLSQTEGDWVILSNTFGNVVDSFKIVHQTQANHSVGRETDGSPDFKLFTSPTPNSQNTGAQNFYTPRPTFDIQAGFYPGAINVTITCPDASAQIRYTTDGSDPNTGSTLYSGPVNINTTSVLRAAAFSSELPSFNESNTYFINESHDLPIVSIASEGVYELLDGDQFEPVGSLELFEEDGTFIDEGEGDFNEHGNDSWAYPQRGFDFIMRDQYGYNGDLDHQIFPEKNRNDFQRLILKPAASDNYPFENGGAHIRDAFIHTLSIWAGMRLDERTSRSCLLYVNGEYWGVYE
;
A
#
# COMPACT_ATOMS: atom_id res chain seq x y z
N MET A 1 72.78 -6.15 -29.12
CA MET A 1 71.53 -5.40 -28.82
C MET A 1 70.37 -6.38 -29.03
N LYS A 2 69.76 -6.86 -27.91
CA LYS A 2 68.62 -7.77 -27.97
C LYS A 2 67.37 -6.91 -27.81
N PHE A 3 66.54 -6.84 -28.83
CA PHE A 3 65.21 -6.21 -28.76
C PHE A 3 64.20 -7.20 -28.16
N THR A 4 63.68 -6.91 -26.96
CA THR A 4 62.61 -7.67 -26.35
C THR A 4 61.31 -7.04 -26.84
N LEU A 5 60.51 -7.77 -27.62
CA LEU A 5 59.20 -7.38 -28.11
C LEU A 5 58.17 -7.58 -26.94
N PHE A 6 57.65 -6.50 -26.39
CA PHE A 6 56.53 -6.57 -25.44
C PHE A 6 55.23 -6.69 -26.21
N LEU A 7 54.60 -7.84 -26.11
CA LEU A 7 53.23 -8.07 -26.63
C LEU A 7 52.21 -7.53 -25.60
N ILE A 8 51.61 -6.39 -25.88
CA ILE A 8 50.54 -5.86 -25.10
C ILE A 8 49.26 -6.59 -25.55
N VAL A 9 48.77 -7.54 -24.73
CA VAL A 9 47.43 -8.14 -24.88
C VAL A 9 46.41 -7.15 -24.33
N LEU A 10 45.71 -6.43 -25.21
CA LEU A 10 44.53 -5.68 -24.92
C LEU A 10 43.38 -6.66 -24.58
N LEU A 11 43.14 -6.92 -23.31
CA LEU A 11 41.90 -7.55 -22.84
C LEU A 11 40.78 -6.53 -23.05
N SER A 12 40.04 -6.67 -24.13
CA SER A 12 38.74 -6.02 -24.28
C SER A 12 37.75 -6.67 -23.29
N TYR A 13 37.47 -6.02 -22.20
CA TYR A 13 36.30 -6.34 -21.39
C TYR A 13 35.07 -5.99 -22.24
N SER A 14 34.49 -6.96 -22.87
CA SER A 14 33.12 -6.86 -23.37
C SER A 14 32.26 -6.92 -22.12
N VAL A 15 31.68 -5.79 -21.69
CA VAL A 15 30.52 -5.81 -20.84
C VAL A 15 29.45 -6.57 -21.60
N ALA A 16 29.18 -7.80 -21.21
CA ALA A 16 28.07 -8.55 -21.76
C ALA A 16 26.79 -7.81 -21.35
N ASN A 17 26.28 -6.99 -22.26
CA ASN A 17 24.92 -6.45 -22.07
C ASN A 17 23.99 -7.66 -21.98
N SER A 18 23.21 -7.71 -20.91
CA SER A 18 22.17 -8.73 -20.76
C SER A 18 21.24 -8.68 -21.99
N GLN A 19 20.94 -9.83 -22.55
CA GLN A 19 20.07 -9.97 -23.72
C GLN A 19 18.62 -9.58 -23.40
N LEU A 20 18.20 -9.83 -22.16
CA LEU A 20 16.87 -9.52 -21.62
C LEU A 20 17.03 -8.71 -20.36
N LEU A 21 16.17 -7.72 -20.18
CA LEU A 21 16.14 -6.85 -19.02
C LEU A 21 14.72 -6.77 -18.46
N ILE A 22 14.62 -6.59 -17.16
CA ILE A 22 13.41 -6.08 -16.51
C ILE A 22 13.29 -4.62 -16.92
N ASN A 23 12.20 -4.25 -17.61
CA ASN A 23 12.03 -2.94 -18.20
C ASN A 23 11.14 -2.02 -17.35
N GLU A 24 9.99 -2.56 -16.90
CA GLU A 24 9.01 -1.85 -16.09
C GLU A 24 8.27 -2.85 -15.20
N TYR A 25 7.78 -2.41 -14.04
CA TYR A 25 6.85 -3.19 -13.21
C TYR A 25 5.85 -2.26 -12.51
N SER A 26 4.66 -2.77 -12.22
CA SER A 26 3.71 -2.14 -11.32
C SER A 26 3.28 -3.13 -10.24
N ALA A 27 3.46 -2.74 -8.98
CA ALA A 27 2.91 -3.41 -7.80
C ALA A 27 1.75 -2.59 -7.21
N SER A 28 1.10 -1.77 -8.02
CA SER A 28 -0.01 -0.88 -7.64
C SER A 28 -1.02 -0.69 -8.78
N ASN A 29 -1.24 -1.73 -9.59
CA ASN A 29 -2.22 -1.71 -10.69
C ASN A 29 -3.65 -1.85 -10.15
N VAL A 30 -4.19 -0.79 -9.58
CA VAL A 30 -5.51 -0.76 -8.92
C VAL A 30 -6.65 -0.55 -9.92
N ASP A 31 -6.46 0.36 -10.89
CA ASP A 31 -7.44 0.68 -11.93
C ASP A 31 -6.79 0.92 -13.31
N GLY A 32 -5.61 0.36 -13.54
CA GLY A 32 -4.88 0.42 -14.80
C GLY A 32 -5.33 -0.62 -15.81
N ILE A 33 -4.41 -1.52 -16.20
CA ILE A 33 -4.68 -2.57 -17.19
C ILE A 33 -5.36 -3.79 -16.57
N ASN A 34 -6.22 -4.45 -17.34
CA ASN A 34 -6.82 -5.72 -16.97
C ASN A 34 -6.01 -6.89 -17.52
N ASP A 35 -6.01 -8.00 -16.78
CA ASP A 35 -5.62 -9.30 -17.30
C ASP A 35 -6.74 -9.94 -18.16
N ALA A 36 -6.49 -11.14 -18.70
CA ALA A 36 -7.47 -11.88 -19.52
C ALA A 36 -8.73 -12.29 -18.75
N PHE A 37 -8.74 -12.20 -17.41
CA PHE A 37 -9.91 -12.49 -16.56
C PHE A 37 -10.71 -11.22 -16.23
N GLY A 38 -10.19 -10.05 -16.59
CA GLY A 38 -10.78 -8.75 -16.27
C GLY A 38 -10.34 -8.21 -14.92
N ASP A 39 -9.36 -8.85 -14.26
CA ASP A 39 -8.86 -8.43 -12.96
C ASP A 39 -7.70 -7.42 -13.10
N LYS A 40 -7.55 -6.57 -12.10
CA LYS A 40 -6.44 -5.63 -11.96
C LYS A 40 -5.36 -6.29 -11.12
N GLU A 41 -4.31 -6.74 -11.75
CA GLU A 41 -3.23 -7.48 -11.07
C GLU A 41 -1.90 -6.82 -11.34
N ASP A 42 -0.94 -6.96 -10.42
CA ASP A 42 0.42 -6.50 -10.60
C ASP A 42 1.07 -7.11 -11.83
N TRP A 43 2.07 -6.46 -12.38
CA TRP A 43 2.72 -6.95 -13.58
C TRP A 43 4.22 -6.58 -13.65
N ILE A 44 4.95 -7.36 -14.44
CA ILE A 44 6.35 -7.17 -14.81
C ILE A 44 6.42 -7.13 -16.33
N GLU A 45 7.24 -6.23 -16.86
CA GLU A 45 7.59 -6.19 -18.27
C GLU A 45 9.06 -6.49 -18.48
N LEU A 46 9.35 -7.36 -19.46
CA LEU A 46 10.68 -7.62 -19.95
C LEU A 46 10.90 -6.94 -21.28
N TYR A 47 12.13 -6.50 -21.55
CA TYR A 47 12.57 -5.95 -22.81
C TYR A 47 13.72 -6.77 -23.40
N ASN A 48 13.59 -7.13 -24.70
CA ASN A 48 14.63 -7.78 -25.46
C ASN A 48 15.51 -6.72 -26.14
N THR A 49 16.72 -6.55 -25.65
CA THR A 49 17.67 -5.54 -26.17
C THR A 49 18.33 -5.94 -27.49
N THR A 50 18.03 -7.11 -28.02
CA THR A 50 18.73 -7.69 -29.20
C THR A 50 17.91 -7.60 -30.49
N GLY A 51 18.61 -7.64 -31.62
CA GLY A 51 17.99 -7.70 -32.94
C GLY A 51 17.48 -9.09 -33.38
N ALA A 52 17.32 -10.03 -32.43
CA ALA A 52 16.82 -11.39 -32.70
C ALA A 52 15.77 -11.75 -31.62
N SER A 53 14.85 -12.65 -31.98
CA SER A 53 13.91 -13.23 -31.02
C SER A 53 14.65 -14.08 -29.98
N VAL A 54 14.20 -14.00 -28.71
CA VAL A 54 14.72 -14.80 -27.60
C VAL A 54 13.63 -15.75 -27.12
N ASP A 55 14.01 -17.04 -27.01
CA ASP A 55 13.17 -18.08 -26.39
C ASP A 55 13.28 -17.97 -24.87
N LEU A 56 12.13 -17.75 -24.22
CA LEU A 56 12.00 -17.65 -22.76
C LEU A 56 11.74 -19.00 -22.10
N THR A 57 11.50 -20.06 -22.87
CA THR A 57 11.17 -21.38 -22.33
C THR A 57 12.19 -21.84 -21.29
N GLY A 58 11.72 -22.09 -20.06
CA GLY A 58 12.58 -22.52 -18.95
C GLY A 58 13.43 -21.43 -18.30
N TRP A 59 13.25 -20.17 -18.63
CA TRP A 59 13.74 -19.04 -17.83
C TRP A 59 12.93 -18.93 -16.55
N TYR A 60 13.33 -18.06 -15.62
CA TYR A 60 12.69 -17.93 -14.32
C TYR A 60 12.44 -16.47 -13.96
N LEU A 61 11.30 -16.22 -13.31
CA LEU A 61 11.01 -14.98 -12.56
C LEU A 61 10.83 -15.28 -11.08
N SER A 62 11.17 -14.31 -10.23
CA SER A 62 10.97 -14.42 -8.81
C SER A 62 10.77 -13.04 -8.16
N ASP A 63 9.96 -13.01 -7.10
CA ASP A 63 9.79 -11.91 -6.15
C ASP A 63 10.79 -11.97 -4.98
N ARG A 64 11.59 -13.05 -4.84
CA ARG A 64 12.42 -13.31 -3.65
C ARG A 64 13.86 -13.61 -3.98
N SER A 65 14.79 -12.85 -3.38
CA SER A 65 16.24 -13.07 -3.57
C SER A 65 16.72 -14.42 -3.03
N GLY A 66 16.05 -14.98 -2.01
CA GLY A 66 16.37 -16.30 -1.47
C GLY A 66 15.89 -17.47 -2.35
N ASN A 67 15.07 -17.22 -3.35
CA ASN A 67 14.57 -18.23 -4.30
C ASN A 67 14.46 -17.65 -5.72
N PRO A 68 15.56 -17.38 -6.43
CA PRO A 68 15.56 -16.70 -7.74
C PRO A 68 14.96 -17.54 -8.89
N LEU A 69 14.57 -18.78 -8.63
CA LEU A 69 13.99 -19.72 -9.61
C LEU A 69 12.54 -20.07 -9.28
N LYS A 70 11.79 -19.14 -8.66
CA LYS A 70 10.47 -19.40 -8.06
C LYS A 70 9.40 -19.76 -9.08
N TRP A 71 9.37 -19.10 -10.24
CA TRP A 71 8.43 -19.36 -11.33
C TRP A 71 9.17 -19.60 -12.64
N THR A 72 8.74 -20.62 -13.40
CA THR A 72 9.37 -21.02 -14.66
C THR A 72 8.52 -20.59 -15.84
N PHE A 73 9.12 -19.88 -16.80
CA PHE A 73 8.43 -19.53 -18.03
C PHE A 73 7.99 -20.77 -18.80
N PRO A 74 6.71 -20.89 -19.16
CA PRO A 74 6.24 -21.88 -20.12
C PRO A 74 6.82 -21.58 -21.51
N ALA A 75 6.45 -22.37 -22.52
CA ALA A 75 6.86 -22.14 -23.89
C ALA A 75 6.42 -20.76 -24.39
N SER A 76 7.35 -19.83 -24.47
CA SER A 76 7.09 -18.45 -24.88
C SER A 76 8.35 -17.80 -25.44
N SER A 77 8.18 -16.70 -26.14
CA SER A 77 9.30 -15.93 -26.71
C SER A 77 9.03 -14.43 -26.67
N ILE A 78 10.09 -13.65 -26.85
CA ILE A 78 10.02 -12.21 -27.00
C ILE A 78 10.76 -11.82 -28.31
N ASN A 79 10.10 -11.07 -29.18
CA ASN A 79 10.67 -10.68 -30.47
C ASN A 79 11.87 -9.75 -30.31
N ALA A 80 12.58 -9.48 -31.42
CA ALA A 80 13.68 -8.54 -31.44
C ALA A 80 13.22 -7.11 -31.09
N ASN A 81 13.90 -6.45 -30.16
CA ASN A 81 13.59 -5.09 -29.69
C ASN A 81 12.12 -4.91 -29.28
N ASP A 82 11.55 -5.91 -28.64
CA ASP A 82 10.14 -5.97 -28.26
C ASP A 82 9.98 -6.18 -26.75
N HIS A 83 8.75 -6.04 -26.26
CA HIS A 83 8.38 -6.15 -24.87
C HIS A 83 7.56 -7.42 -24.60
N LYS A 84 7.59 -7.91 -23.39
CA LYS A 84 6.75 -9.02 -22.91
C LYS A 84 6.21 -8.71 -21.53
N LEU A 85 4.89 -8.59 -21.44
CA LEU A 85 4.18 -8.40 -20.18
C LEU A 85 3.89 -9.74 -19.54
N ILE A 86 4.03 -9.80 -18.21
CA ILE A 86 3.72 -10.94 -17.36
C ILE A 86 2.93 -10.43 -16.14
N PHE A 87 1.74 -10.98 -15.91
CA PHE A 87 0.93 -10.64 -14.72
C PHE A 87 1.38 -11.43 -13.48
N CYS A 88 1.48 -10.76 -12.34
CA CYS A 88 1.89 -11.33 -11.06
C CYS A 88 0.67 -11.64 -10.20
N THR A 89 -0.04 -12.74 -10.52
CA THR A 89 -1.37 -13.05 -9.98
C THR A 89 -1.40 -14.14 -8.92
N GLY A 90 -0.32 -14.93 -8.79
CA GLY A 90 -0.30 -16.15 -7.99
C GLY A 90 -1.02 -17.35 -8.61
N ARG A 91 -1.59 -17.22 -9.83
CA ARG A 91 -2.41 -18.27 -10.49
C ARG A 91 -1.60 -19.37 -11.13
N ASP A 92 -0.36 -19.11 -11.55
CA ASP A 92 0.54 -20.07 -12.22
C ASP A 92 -0.07 -20.66 -13.49
N ILE A 93 -0.53 -19.82 -14.42
CA ILE A 93 -1.19 -20.26 -15.66
C ILE A 93 -0.69 -19.49 -16.90
N ASP A 94 -0.92 -20.09 -18.07
CA ASP A 94 -0.84 -19.45 -19.39
C ASP A 94 -2.26 -19.40 -19.98
N GLN A 95 -2.79 -18.19 -20.14
CA GLN A 95 -4.11 -17.97 -20.71
C GLN A 95 -3.99 -17.41 -22.13
N GLY A 96 -3.81 -18.32 -23.11
CA GLY A 96 -3.75 -17.93 -24.52
C GLY A 96 -2.52 -17.08 -24.87
N GLY A 97 -1.40 -17.27 -24.19
CA GLY A 97 -0.16 -16.51 -24.36
C GLY A 97 0.00 -15.33 -23.39
N GLU A 98 -1.01 -15.03 -22.57
CA GLU A 98 -0.87 -14.15 -21.41
C GLU A 98 -0.36 -14.97 -20.22
N LEU A 99 0.76 -14.55 -19.67
CA LEU A 99 1.49 -15.28 -18.65
C LEU A 99 1.16 -14.74 -17.24
N HIS A 100 0.89 -15.68 -16.33
CA HIS A 100 0.58 -15.38 -14.92
C HIS A 100 1.53 -16.14 -14.00
N THR A 101 2.24 -15.42 -13.15
CA THR A 101 3.18 -16.02 -12.19
C THR A 101 2.47 -16.76 -11.04
N ASN A 102 3.24 -17.54 -10.27
CA ASN A 102 2.80 -18.16 -9.01
C ASN A 102 3.03 -17.26 -7.78
N PHE A 103 3.24 -15.96 -7.98
CA PHE A 103 3.43 -14.96 -6.92
C PHE A 103 2.76 -13.64 -7.31
N LYS A 104 2.53 -12.80 -6.32
CA LYS A 104 2.18 -11.37 -6.44
C LYS A 104 3.39 -10.53 -6.07
N LEU A 105 3.36 -9.23 -6.36
CA LEU A 105 4.36 -8.28 -5.90
C LEU A 105 3.84 -7.53 -4.65
N SER A 106 4.75 -7.19 -3.76
CA SER A 106 4.50 -6.29 -2.63
C SER A 106 5.50 -5.14 -2.65
N GLN A 107 5.03 -3.94 -2.29
CA GLN A 107 5.86 -2.75 -2.17
C GLN A 107 6.51 -2.62 -0.79
N THR A 108 6.01 -3.34 0.21
CA THR A 108 6.37 -3.17 1.62
C THR A 108 7.09 -4.37 2.23
N GLU A 109 6.92 -5.58 1.67
CA GLU A 109 7.55 -6.80 2.19
C GLU A 109 9.00 -7.01 1.77
N GLY A 110 9.59 -6.06 1.04
CA GLY A 110 10.99 -6.13 0.60
C GLY A 110 11.21 -7.04 -0.60
N ASP A 111 10.22 -7.13 -1.46
CA ASP A 111 10.22 -7.94 -2.67
C ASP A 111 11.26 -7.49 -3.69
N TRP A 112 11.51 -8.38 -4.60
CA TRP A 112 12.41 -8.20 -5.74
C TRP A 112 11.66 -8.49 -7.04
N VAL A 113 12.21 -8.01 -8.14
CA VAL A 113 11.95 -8.56 -9.46
C VAL A 113 13.26 -9.17 -9.94
N ILE A 114 13.32 -10.49 -10.12
CA ILE A 114 14.54 -11.23 -10.49
C ILE A 114 14.27 -12.04 -11.74
N LEU A 115 15.08 -11.82 -12.77
CA LEU A 115 15.10 -12.61 -14.01
C LEU A 115 16.32 -13.53 -14.04
N SER A 116 16.11 -14.83 -14.19
CA SER A 116 17.18 -15.82 -14.29
C SER A 116 17.07 -16.64 -15.58
N ASN A 117 18.22 -17.00 -16.15
CA ASN A 117 18.27 -17.82 -17.36
C ASN A 117 18.04 -19.31 -17.07
N THR A 118 17.99 -20.14 -18.12
CA THR A 118 17.78 -21.60 -18.02
C THR A 118 18.87 -22.35 -17.25
N PHE A 119 20.04 -21.72 -17.00
CA PHE A 119 21.12 -22.27 -16.17
C PHE A 119 20.98 -21.89 -14.71
N GLY A 120 19.97 -21.11 -14.35
CA GLY A 120 19.75 -20.58 -12.98
C GLY A 120 20.63 -19.37 -12.63
N ASN A 121 21.30 -18.75 -13.60
CA ASN A 121 22.07 -17.54 -13.35
C ASN A 121 21.15 -16.32 -13.41
N VAL A 122 21.22 -15.45 -12.41
CA VAL A 122 20.54 -14.16 -12.43
C VAL A 122 21.11 -13.31 -13.56
N VAL A 123 20.23 -12.83 -14.41
CA VAL A 123 20.53 -12.03 -15.61
C VAL A 123 20.28 -10.55 -15.35
N ASP A 124 19.20 -10.27 -14.67
CA ASP A 124 18.82 -8.93 -14.22
C ASP A 124 18.03 -9.00 -12.91
N SER A 125 18.10 -7.96 -12.08
CA SER A 125 17.34 -7.91 -10.86
C SER A 125 17.13 -6.48 -10.38
N PHE A 126 15.99 -6.23 -9.76
CA PHE A 126 15.63 -4.97 -9.15
C PHE A 126 14.97 -5.23 -7.80
N LYS A 127 15.44 -4.57 -6.73
CA LYS A 127 14.77 -4.62 -5.44
C LYS A 127 13.69 -3.56 -5.39
N ILE A 128 12.48 -3.92 -5.02
CA ILE A 128 11.40 -2.97 -4.78
C ILE A 128 11.71 -2.20 -3.49
N VAL A 129 12.08 -0.94 -3.63
CA VAL A 129 12.49 -0.06 -2.51
C VAL A 129 11.67 1.23 -2.47
N HIS A 130 10.83 1.46 -3.46
CA HIS A 130 9.97 2.63 -3.55
C HIS A 130 8.52 2.17 -3.64
N GLN A 131 7.69 2.66 -2.72
CA GLN A 131 6.26 2.57 -2.87
C GLN A 131 5.82 3.47 -4.02
N THR A 132 4.82 3.03 -4.77
CA THR A 132 4.17 3.80 -5.83
C THR A 132 2.71 4.03 -5.46
N GLN A 133 2.21 5.21 -5.78
CA GLN A 133 0.78 5.49 -5.69
C GLN A 133 0.00 4.62 -6.68
N ALA A 134 -1.31 4.52 -6.46
CA ALA A 134 -2.20 3.72 -7.30
C ALA A 134 -2.00 4.02 -8.80
N ASN A 135 -1.88 2.97 -9.60
CA ASN A 135 -1.70 3.01 -11.05
C ASN A 135 -0.38 3.62 -11.54
N HIS A 136 0.60 3.79 -10.68
CA HIS A 136 1.95 4.15 -11.08
C HIS A 136 2.81 2.89 -11.26
N SER A 137 3.92 3.02 -11.98
CA SER A 137 4.90 1.97 -12.18
C SER A 137 6.32 2.49 -11.96
N VAL A 138 7.26 1.56 -11.85
CA VAL A 138 8.69 1.85 -11.83
C VAL A 138 9.35 1.11 -12.98
N GLY A 139 10.08 1.83 -13.80
CA GLY A 139 10.73 1.26 -14.96
C GLY A 139 12.04 1.97 -15.30
N ARG A 140 12.74 1.43 -16.29
CA ARG A 140 13.93 2.07 -16.85
C ARG A 140 13.52 3.39 -17.47
N GLU A 141 14.33 4.43 -17.32
CA GLU A 141 14.04 5.78 -17.85
C GLU A 141 13.69 5.77 -19.35
N THR A 142 14.38 4.93 -20.09
CA THR A 142 14.07 4.51 -21.46
C THR A 142 14.41 3.04 -21.57
N ASP A 143 13.86 2.34 -22.57
CA ASP A 143 14.10 0.91 -22.76
C ASP A 143 15.59 0.56 -22.69
N GLY A 144 15.93 -0.35 -21.79
CA GLY A 144 17.29 -0.83 -21.59
C GLY A 144 18.26 0.13 -20.90
N SER A 145 17.84 1.33 -20.48
CA SER A 145 18.70 2.24 -19.71
C SER A 145 19.02 1.67 -18.32
N PRO A 146 20.14 2.04 -17.69
CA PRO A 146 20.48 1.55 -16.35
C PRO A 146 19.64 2.18 -15.23
N ASP A 147 19.09 3.39 -15.47
CA ASP A 147 18.42 4.18 -14.46
C ASP A 147 16.93 3.85 -14.40
N PHE A 148 16.43 3.61 -13.18
CA PHE A 148 15.01 3.41 -12.93
C PHE A 148 14.35 4.72 -12.48
N LYS A 149 13.13 4.93 -12.97
CA LYS A 149 12.32 6.12 -12.75
C LYS A 149 10.87 5.73 -12.46
N LEU A 150 10.08 6.70 -12.03
CA LEU A 150 8.65 6.57 -11.84
C LEU A 150 7.90 6.93 -13.14
N PHE A 151 6.79 6.22 -13.38
CA PHE A 151 5.85 6.52 -14.45
C PHE A 151 4.46 6.71 -13.85
N THR A 152 3.93 7.93 -13.95
CA THR A 152 2.53 8.24 -13.57
C THR A 152 1.53 7.78 -14.64
N SER A 153 2.04 7.43 -15.81
CA SER A 153 1.33 6.78 -16.90
C SER A 153 2.17 5.59 -17.34
N PRO A 154 1.93 4.40 -16.79
CA PRO A 154 2.65 3.18 -17.16
C PRO A 154 2.61 2.87 -18.65
N THR A 155 3.64 2.21 -19.17
CA THR A 155 3.81 1.94 -20.59
C THR A 155 3.82 0.45 -20.95
N PRO A 156 2.90 -0.41 -20.42
CA PRO A 156 2.94 -1.84 -20.65
C PRO A 156 2.85 -2.21 -22.14
N ASN A 157 3.70 -3.12 -22.58
CA ASN A 157 3.89 -3.55 -23.98
C ASN A 157 4.26 -2.41 -24.95
N SER A 158 4.93 -1.38 -24.46
CA SER A 158 5.36 -0.27 -25.30
C SER A 158 6.62 0.39 -24.76
N GLN A 159 7.23 1.25 -25.57
CA GLN A 159 8.45 1.95 -25.19
C GLN A 159 8.25 2.84 -23.95
N ASN A 160 9.17 2.76 -23.00
CA ASN A 160 9.20 3.63 -21.83
C ASN A 160 9.32 5.10 -22.20
N THR A 161 8.30 5.89 -21.86
CA THR A 161 8.23 7.34 -22.11
C THR A 161 7.55 8.07 -20.96
N GLY A 162 7.93 9.31 -20.70
CA GLY A 162 7.31 10.11 -19.64
C GLY A 162 7.85 9.82 -18.25
N ALA A 163 9.05 9.24 -18.16
CA ALA A 163 9.75 8.98 -16.90
C ALA A 163 9.88 10.25 -16.05
N GLN A 164 9.62 10.13 -14.75
CA GLN A 164 9.71 11.20 -13.77
C GLN A 164 10.61 10.78 -12.59
N ASN A 165 11.06 11.74 -11.81
CA ASN A 165 11.68 11.42 -10.54
C ASN A 165 10.66 10.87 -9.56
N PHE A 166 11.14 10.21 -8.50
CA PHE A 166 10.28 9.72 -7.43
C PHE A 166 9.67 10.88 -6.64
N TYR A 167 8.71 10.56 -5.79
CA TYR A 167 7.97 11.52 -4.98
C TYR A 167 8.88 12.36 -4.07
N THR A 168 8.45 13.57 -3.77
CA THR A 168 8.98 14.33 -2.62
C THR A 168 8.93 13.43 -1.38
N PRO A 169 9.99 13.40 -0.54
CA PRO A 169 9.98 12.61 0.68
C PRO A 169 8.81 12.97 1.60
N ARG A 170 8.19 11.96 2.23
CA ARG A 170 7.11 12.15 3.21
C ARG A 170 7.61 13.01 4.36
N PRO A 171 6.81 14.00 4.83
CA PRO A 171 7.11 14.71 6.06
C PRO A 171 6.98 13.79 7.28
N THR A 172 7.55 14.21 8.41
CA THR A 172 7.47 13.50 9.69
C THR A 172 7.12 14.47 10.81
N PHE A 173 6.43 13.97 11.83
CA PHE A 173 6.09 14.71 13.05
C PHE A 173 7.06 14.35 14.19
N ASP A 174 7.44 15.34 15.02
CA ASP A 174 8.31 15.13 16.18
C ASP A 174 7.58 14.57 17.40
N ILE A 175 6.25 14.59 17.39
CA ILE A 175 5.40 14.06 18.44
C ILE A 175 4.56 12.92 17.84
N GLN A 176 4.61 11.74 18.46
CA GLN A 176 3.83 10.58 18.05
C GLN A 176 2.32 10.80 18.28
N ALA A 177 1.48 10.14 17.49
CA ALA A 177 0.05 10.01 17.73
C ALA A 177 -0.23 9.49 19.15
N GLY A 178 -1.30 9.98 19.80
CA GLY A 178 -1.66 9.52 21.14
C GLY A 178 -2.30 10.57 22.05
N PHE A 179 -2.24 10.30 23.35
CA PHE A 179 -2.97 11.01 24.39
C PHE A 179 -2.09 12.02 25.13
N TYR A 180 -2.59 13.25 25.27
CA TYR A 180 -1.85 14.35 25.89
C TYR A 180 -2.71 15.10 26.92
N PRO A 181 -2.18 15.36 28.13
CA PRO A 181 -2.93 16.01 29.21
C PRO A 181 -3.11 17.52 29.01
N GLY A 182 -2.83 18.05 27.83
CA GLY A 182 -2.96 19.46 27.49
C GLY A 182 -2.41 19.75 26.10
N ALA A 183 -2.50 21.01 25.70
CA ALA A 183 -2.04 21.45 24.37
C ALA A 183 -0.56 21.10 24.10
N ILE A 184 -0.27 20.69 22.87
CA ILE A 184 1.07 20.36 22.38
C ILE A 184 1.42 21.23 21.17
N ASN A 185 2.69 21.30 20.83
CA ASN A 185 3.20 21.98 19.64
C ASN A 185 3.96 20.98 18.78
N VAL A 186 3.41 20.60 17.64
CA VAL A 186 3.98 19.58 16.74
C VAL A 186 4.87 20.24 15.69
N THR A 187 6.12 19.81 15.62
CA THR A 187 7.04 20.22 14.58
C THR A 187 6.98 19.26 13.40
N ILE A 188 6.82 19.80 12.20
CA ILE A 188 6.78 19.02 10.95
C ILE A 188 8.10 19.22 10.22
N THR A 189 8.74 18.13 9.79
CA THR A 189 10.01 18.17 9.04
C THR A 189 9.91 17.34 7.77
N CYS A 190 10.67 17.74 6.73
CA CYS A 190 10.82 16.98 5.49
C CYS A 190 12.31 16.85 5.16
N PRO A 191 12.78 15.66 4.73
CA PRO A 191 14.17 15.48 4.30
C PRO A 191 14.59 16.38 3.13
N ASP A 192 13.65 16.75 2.24
CA ASP A 192 13.88 17.74 1.21
C ASP A 192 13.66 19.16 1.77
N ALA A 193 14.77 19.87 2.04
CA ALA A 193 14.73 21.22 2.57
C ALA A 193 14.14 22.28 1.59
N SER A 194 13.98 21.93 0.32
CA SER A 194 13.36 22.79 -0.69
C SER A 194 11.84 22.62 -0.77
N ALA A 195 11.31 21.56 -0.18
CA ALA A 195 9.88 21.25 -0.23
C ALA A 195 9.06 22.22 0.65
N GLN A 196 7.89 22.58 0.16
CA GLN A 196 6.87 23.26 0.94
C GLN A 196 5.99 22.24 1.64
N ILE A 197 5.99 22.24 2.96
CA ILE A 197 5.09 21.40 3.74
C ILE A 197 3.74 22.11 3.86
N ARG A 198 2.65 21.38 3.56
CA ARG A 198 1.27 21.81 3.76
C ARG A 198 0.59 20.86 4.73
N TYR A 199 -0.35 21.39 5.52
CA TYR A 199 -1.05 20.56 6.50
C TYR A 199 -2.52 20.95 6.67
N THR A 200 -3.31 20.03 7.22
CA THR A 200 -4.71 20.18 7.63
C THR A 200 -4.88 19.64 9.06
N THR A 201 -5.97 19.99 9.72
CA THR A 201 -6.30 19.53 11.09
C THR A 201 -7.76 19.04 11.21
N ASP A 202 -8.40 18.81 10.07
CA ASP A 202 -9.82 18.45 9.93
C ASP A 202 -10.03 17.11 9.20
N GLY A 203 -8.96 16.33 9.00
CA GLY A 203 -8.98 15.05 8.30
C GLY A 203 -8.92 15.13 6.77
N SER A 204 -9.02 16.35 6.19
CA SER A 204 -8.88 16.53 4.74
C SER A 204 -7.45 16.27 4.25
N ASP A 205 -7.32 15.91 2.96
CA ASP A 205 -6.02 15.69 2.35
C ASP A 205 -5.27 17.01 2.12
N PRO A 206 -4.00 17.11 2.60
CA PRO A 206 -3.19 18.28 2.34
C PRO A 206 -2.93 18.46 0.84
N ASN A 207 -3.16 19.67 0.33
CA ASN A 207 -2.92 20.04 -1.06
C ASN A 207 -2.24 21.39 -1.15
N THR A 208 -1.92 21.88 -2.35
CA THR A 208 -1.23 23.15 -2.55
C THR A 208 -2.01 24.37 -2.05
N GLY A 209 -3.31 24.24 -1.80
CA GLY A 209 -4.18 25.26 -1.20
C GLY A 209 -4.26 25.21 0.32
N SER A 210 -3.81 24.11 0.94
CA SER A 210 -3.86 23.92 2.39
C SER A 210 -2.88 24.83 3.13
N THR A 211 -2.97 24.88 4.46
CA THR A 211 -2.14 25.76 5.30
C THR A 211 -0.66 25.48 5.11
N LEU A 212 0.11 26.53 4.77
CA LEU A 212 1.57 26.43 4.65
C LEU A 212 2.19 26.30 6.06
N TYR A 213 3.01 25.27 6.26
CA TYR A 213 3.76 25.12 7.49
C TYR A 213 4.87 26.20 7.60
N SER A 214 4.85 26.96 8.67
CA SER A 214 5.82 28.03 8.96
C SER A 214 6.45 27.96 10.35
N GLY A 215 6.09 26.97 11.13
CA GLY A 215 6.54 26.72 12.49
C GLY A 215 5.59 25.78 13.23
N PRO A 216 5.90 25.37 14.49
CA PRO A 216 5.16 24.33 15.19
C PRO A 216 3.66 24.57 15.20
N VAL A 217 2.89 23.50 14.89
CA VAL A 217 1.42 23.51 14.89
C VAL A 217 0.92 23.31 16.31
N ASN A 218 0.15 24.26 16.83
CA ASN A 218 -0.45 24.14 18.15
C ASN A 218 -1.72 23.30 18.08
N ILE A 219 -1.72 22.14 18.74
CA ILE A 219 -2.86 21.24 18.89
C ILE A 219 -3.37 21.41 20.33
N ASN A 220 -4.54 22.00 20.51
CA ASN A 220 -5.12 22.29 21.81
C ASN A 220 -6.48 21.63 22.06
N THR A 221 -7.01 20.95 21.05
CA THR A 221 -8.20 20.08 21.08
C THR A 221 -7.90 18.80 20.35
N THR A 222 -8.62 17.72 20.64
CA THR A 222 -8.51 16.46 19.88
C THR A 222 -8.69 16.74 18.40
N SER A 223 -7.70 16.32 17.60
CA SER A 223 -7.61 16.64 16.17
C SER A 223 -6.73 15.62 15.43
N VAL A 224 -6.98 15.45 14.15
CA VAL A 224 -6.06 14.74 13.24
C VAL A 224 -5.20 15.78 12.53
N LEU A 225 -3.88 15.65 12.64
CA LEU A 225 -2.93 16.42 11.85
C LEU A 225 -2.50 15.60 10.65
N ARG A 226 -2.77 16.10 9.44
CA ARG A 226 -2.28 15.49 8.19
C ARG A 226 -1.34 16.46 7.50
N ALA A 227 -0.25 15.96 6.90
CA ALA A 227 0.72 16.78 6.20
C ALA A 227 1.25 16.10 4.94
N ALA A 228 1.52 16.91 3.92
CA ALA A 228 2.22 16.51 2.71
C ALA A 228 3.29 17.53 2.32
N ALA A 229 4.31 17.08 1.61
CA ALA A 229 5.41 17.90 1.11
C ALA A 229 5.34 18.05 -0.41
N PHE A 230 5.57 19.26 -0.89
CA PHE A 230 5.47 19.66 -2.29
C PHE A 230 6.78 20.32 -2.73
N SER A 231 7.42 19.75 -3.74
CA SER A 231 8.64 20.30 -4.36
C SER A 231 8.48 20.43 -5.88
N SER A 232 9.56 20.40 -6.64
CA SER A 232 9.52 20.29 -8.11
C SER A 232 9.17 18.87 -8.57
N GLU A 233 9.26 17.88 -7.66
CA GLU A 233 8.90 16.49 -7.90
C GLU A 233 7.40 16.26 -7.61
N LEU A 234 6.94 15.02 -7.80
CA LEU A 234 5.57 14.65 -7.42
C LEU A 234 5.36 14.87 -5.90
N PRO A 235 4.13 15.21 -5.47
CA PRO A 235 3.81 15.36 -4.06
C PRO A 235 4.19 14.10 -3.26
N SER A 236 4.55 14.29 -2.00
CA SER A 236 4.78 13.16 -1.09
C SER A 236 3.49 12.37 -0.82
N PHE A 237 3.63 11.17 -0.28
CA PHE A 237 2.54 10.55 0.48
C PHE A 237 2.20 11.43 1.69
N ASN A 238 0.97 11.27 2.21
CA ASN A 238 0.53 11.94 3.42
C ASN A 238 1.18 11.32 4.66
N GLU A 239 1.38 12.15 5.69
CA GLU A 239 1.65 11.73 7.07
C GLU A 239 0.44 12.12 7.90
N SER A 240 -0.04 11.24 8.80
CA SER A 240 -1.29 11.43 9.53
C SER A 240 -1.14 10.98 10.97
N ASN A 241 -1.44 11.86 11.95
CA ASN A 241 -1.44 11.53 13.37
C ASN A 241 -2.65 12.12 14.08
N THR A 242 -3.32 11.31 14.91
CA THR A 242 -4.37 11.78 15.82
C THR A 242 -3.77 12.13 17.17
N TYR A 243 -4.12 13.31 17.68
CA TYR A 243 -3.75 13.79 19.01
C TYR A 243 -5.00 13.97 19.86
N PHE A 244 -5.14 13.15 20.91
CA PHE A 244 -6.24 13.23 21.87
C PHE A 244 -5.84 14.16 23.02
N ILE A 245 -6.53 15.28 23.16
CA ILE A 245 -6.18 16.31 24.14
C ILE A 245 -7.16 16.30 25.31
N ASN A 246 -6.66 16.00 26.51
CA ASN A 246 -7.43 15.82 27.75
C ASN A 246 -8.50 14.72 27.66
N GLU A 247 -8.28 13.73 26.81
CA GLU A 247 -9.11 12.53 26.66
C GLU A 247 -8.55 11.37 27.49
N SER A 248 -9.45 10.48 27.94
CA SER A 248 -9.07 9.18 28.53
C SER A 248 -10.22 8.19 28.33
N HIS A 249 -9.91 6.97 27.97
CA HIS A 249 -10.89 5.94 27.67
C HIS A 249 -10.48 4.59 28.24
N ASP A 250 -11.45 3.69 28.43
CA ASP A 250 -11.26 2.35 28.96
C ASP A 250 -11.48 1.26 27.87
N LEU A 251 -11.51 1.65 26.61
CA LEU A 251 -11.64 0.77 25.45
C LEU A 251 -10.56 1.13 24.40
N PRO A 252 -10.13 0.18 23.58
CA PRO A 252 -9.33 0.48 22.42
C PRO A 252 -9.97 1.53 21.54
N ILE A 253 -9.15 2.27 20.81
CA ILE A 253 -9.63 3.34 19.94
C ILE A 253 -9.18 3.06 18.52
N VAL A 254 -10.12 3.23 17.59
CA VAL A 254 -9.85 3.37 16.17
C VAL A 254 -10.09 4.82 15.81
N SER A 255 -9.07 5.50 15.31
CA SER A 255 -9.18 6.85 14.76
C SER A 255 -9.02 6.77 13.25
N ILE A 256 -9.97 7.36 12.53
CA ILE A 256 -9.91 7.44 11.07
C ILE A 256 -9.90 8.89 10.61
N ALA A 257 -9.18 9.14 9.52
CA ALA A 257 -9.14 10.44 8.89
C ALA A 257 -9.27 10.31 7.37
N SER A 258 -10.26 10.99 6.81
CA SER A 258 -10.50 11.00 5.36
C SER A 258 -11.34 12.21 4.98
N GLU A 259 -11.02 12.82 3.85
CA GLU A 259 -11.79 13.94 3.29
C GLU A 259 -13.24 13.54 2.95
N GLY A 260 -13.46 12.31 2.46
CA GLY A 260 -14.75 11.86 1.98
C GLY A 260 -15.51 10.93 2.94
N VAL A 261 -15.04 10.71 4.16
CA VAL A 261 -15.68 9.70 5.04
C VAL A 261 -17.07 10.12 5.52
N TYR A 262 -17.33 11.39 5.65
CA TYR A 262 -18.67 11.87 6.07
C TYR A 262 -19.73 11.62 4.99
N GLU A 263 -19.39 11.79 3.71
CA GLU A 263 -20.27 11.48 2.58
C GLU A 263 -20.58 9.99 2.54
N LEU A 264 -19.58 9.12 2.73
CA LEU A 264 -19.80 7.69 2.89
C LEU A 264 -20.75 7.42 4.07
N LEU A 265 -20.48 7.98 5.23
CA LEU A 265 -21.32 7.79 6.43
C LEU A 265 -22.72 8.42 6.29
N ASP A 266 -22.91 9.40 5.42
CA ASP A 266 -24.23 9.95 5.05
C ASP A 266 -25.00 9.09 4.05
N GLY A 267 -24.33 8.09 3.43
CA GLY A 267 -24.96 7.08 2.61
C GLY A 267 -24.66 7.20 1.12
N ASP A 268 -23.69 8.01 0.74
CA ASP A 268 -23.20 8.05 -0.63
C ASP A 268 -22.39 6.79 -0.94
N GLN A 269 -22.67 6.20 -2.08
CA GLN A 269 -21.97 4.98 -2.50
C GLN A 269 -20.67 5.33 -3.24
N PHE A 270 -19.61 5.60 -2.48
CA PHE A 270 -18.24 5.71 -3.00
C PHE A 270 -17.25 5.22 -1.96
N GLU A 271 -16.00 5.02 -2.36
CA GLU A 271 -14.94 4.43 -1.56
C GLU A 271 -13.88 5.49 -1.25
N PRO A 272 -14.06 6.34 -0.21
CA PRO A 272 -13.08 7.32 0.14
C PRO A 272 -11.80 6.67 0.65
N VAL A 273 -10.67 7.30 0.36
CA VAL A 273 -9.36 6.91 0.89
C VAL A 273 -9.07 7.72 2.15
N GLY A 274 -8.36 7.12 3.10
CA GLY A 274 -7.90 7.80 4.29
C GLY A 274 -7.05 6.92 5.19
N SER A 275 -6.67 7.47 6.35
CA SER A 275 -5.87 6.78 7.35
C SER A 275 -6.72 6.16 8.44
N LEU A 276 -6.18 5.10 9.04
CA LEU A 276 -6.66 4.47 10.26
C LEU A 276 -5.49 4.34 11.23
N GLU A 277 -5.70 4.73 12.48
CA GLU A 277 -4.77 4.53 13.59
C GLU A 277 -5.46 3.71 14.68
N LEU A 278 -4.73 2.78 15.28
CA LEU A 278 -5.18 1.89 16.34
C LEU A 278 -4.45 2.21 17.65
N PHE A 279 -5.22 2.33 18.75
CA PHE A 279 -4.70 2.53 20.10
C PHE A 279 -5.30 1.52 21.05
N GLU A 280 -4.51 1.00 21.99
CA GLU A 280 -4.98 0.16 23.07
C GLU A 280 -5.75 0.99 24.12
N GLU A 281 -6.45 0.28 25.01
CA GLU A 281 -7.27 0.88 26.09
C GLU A 281 -6.47 1.75 27.06
N ASP A 282 -5.16 1.56 27.18
CA ASP A 282 -4.26 2.39 27.98
C ASP A 282 -3.72 3.61 27.23
N GLY A 283 -4.15 3.82 25.98
CA GLY A 283 -3.71 4.91 25.11
C GLY A 283 -2.42 4.65 24.36
N THR A 284 -1.85 3.44 24.44
CA THR A 284 -0.66 3.06 23.67
C THR A 284 -1.01 3.02 22.18
N PHE A 285 -0.27 3.79 21.37
CA PHE A 285 -0.32 3.66 19.90
C PHE A 285 0.17 2.29 19.47
N ILE A 286 -0.58 1.63 18.61
CA ILE A 286 -0.29 0.27 18.14
C ILE A 286 0.24 0.27 16.73
N ASP A 287 -0.58 0.73 15.78
CA ASP A 287 -0.25 0.68 14.36
C ASP A 287 -1.14 1.63 13.57
N GLU A 288 -0.76 1.87 12.32
CA GLU A 288 -1.46 2.76 11.40
C GLU A 288 -1.42 2.27 9.97
N GLY A 289 -2.34 2.76 9.14
CA GLY A 289 -2.32 2.51 7.72
C GLY A 289 -3.23 3.44 6.94
N GLU A 290 -3.04 3.51 5.63
CA GLU A 290 -3.98 4.13 4.71
C GLU A 290 -4.67 3.07 3.85
N GLY A 291 -5.90 3.36 3.42
CA GLY A 291 -6.71 2.41 2.67
C GLY A 291 -8.05 2.96 2.23
N ASP A 292 -8.87 2.05 1.69
CA ASP A 292 -10.22 2.36 1.23
C ASP A 292 -11.24 2.13 2.35
N PHE A 293 -12.21 3.02 2.47
CA PHE A 293 -13.40 2.81 3.28
C PHE A 293 -14.58 2.41 2.38
N ASN A 294 -15.27 1.33 2.75
CA ASN A 294 -16.39 0.78 1.99
C ASN A 294 -17.61 0.60 2.86
N GLU A 295 -18.82 0.71 2.29
CA GLU A 295 -20.06 0.37 2.97
C GLU A 295 -20.04 -1.07 3.48
N HIS A 296 -20.39 -1.28 4.76
CA HIS A 296 -20.61 -2.60 5.32
C HIS A 296 -22.01 -2.77 5.87
N GLY A 297 -22.70 -3.77 5.37
CA GLY A 297 -24.08 -4.10 5.76
C GLY A 297 -25.08 -3.72 4.69
N ASN A 298 -26.34 -3.87 5.02
CA ASN A 298 -27.47 -3.53 4.14
C ASN A 298 -28.48 -2.73 4.95
N ASP A 299 -29.36 -3.39 5.72
CA ASP A 299 -30.39 -2.71 6.54
C ASP A 299 -29.78 -1.84 7.64
N SER A 300 -28.57 -2.13 8.08
CA SER A 300 -27.85 -1.33 9.08
C SER A 300 -27.59 0.12 8.64
N TRP A 301 -27.57 0.38 7.33
CA TRP A 301 -27.42 1.73 6.77
C TRP A 301 -28.65 2.62 6.89
N ALA A 302 -29.77 2.09 7.37
CA ALA A 302 -30.93 2.88 7.78
C ALA A 302 -30.72 3.65 9.11
N TYR A 303 -29.67 3.33 9.87
CA TYR A 303 -29.40 3.93 11.17
C TYR A 303 -28.36 5.05 11.07
N PRO A 304 -28.37 6.04 12.00
CA PRO A 304 -27.40 7.15 11.99
C PRO A 304 -25.94 6.73 12.16
N GLN A 305 -25.66 5.71 13.00
CA GLN A 305 -24.34 5.06 13.01
C GLN A 305 -24.33 3.93 12.00
N ARG A 306 -23.40 3.99 11.07
CA ARG A 306 -23.29 3.04 9.95
C ARG A 306 -22.03 2.20 10.07
N GLY A 307 -22.12 0.95 9.61
CA GLY A 307 -20.96 0.06 9.52
C GLY A 307 -20.20 0.28 8.23
N PHE A 308 -18.90 0.13 8.30
CA PHE A 308 -18.02 0.20 7.13
C PHE A 308 -16.84 -0.76 7.27
N ASP A 309 -16.25 -1.09 6.14
CA ASP A 309 -14.99 -1.81 6.04
C ASP A 309 -13.87 -0.82 5.83
N PHE A 310 -12.71 -1.09 6.41
CA PHE A 310 -11.44 -0.48 6.04
C PHE A 310 -10.53 -1.54 5.44
N ILE A 311 -9.97 -1.28 4.27
CA ILE A 311 -9.05 -2.18 3.56
C ILE A 311 -7.75 -1.45 3.35
N MET A 312 -6.70 -1.85 4.07
CA MET A 312 -5.37 -1.26 3.93
C MET A 312 -4.77 -1.52 2.56
N ARG A 313 -4.07 -0.51 2.05
CA ARG A 313 -3.45 -0.49 0.74
C ARG A 313 -2.07 0.18 0.82
N ASP A 314 -1.03 -0.53 0.50
CA ASP A 314 0.34 -0.01 0.46
C ASP A 314 0.56 1.07 -0.60
N GLN A 315 -0.34 1.18 -1.59
CA GLN A 315 -0.35 2.25 -2.60
C GLN A 315 -0.59 3.64 -2.03
N TYR A 316 -1.01 3.76 -0.79
CA TYR A 316 -1.24 5.04 -0.11
C TYR A 316 -0.12 5.42 0.87
N GLY A 317 0.93 4.60 0.96
CA GLY A 317 2.19 5.00 1.57
C GLY A 317 2.52 4.43 2.93
N TYR A 318 1.65 3.59 3.49
CA TYR A 318 1.90 2.80 4.70
C TYR A 318 2.03 1.31 4.35
N ASN A 319 2.04 0.43 5.37
CA ASN A 319 2.01 -1.01 5.14
C ASN A 319 0.68 -1.45 4.52
N GLY A 320 0.64 -2.65 3.97
CA GLY A 320 -0.57 -3.24 3.40
C GLY A 320 -1.47 -3.93 4.43
N ASP A 321 -1.04 -4.02 5.69
CA ASP A 321 -1.77 -4.63 6.81
C ASP A 321 -1.34 -4.01 8.15
N LEU A 322 -2.16 -4.23 9.19
CA LEU A 322 -1.83 -3.95 10.58
C LEU A 322 -1.10 -5.18 11.15
N ASP A 323 0.14 -5.00 11.64
CA ASP A 323 0.95 -6.06 12.26
C ASP A 323 0.78 -6.06 13.78
N HIS A 324 -0.42 -6.44 14.25
CA HIS A 324 -0.73 -6.55 15.67
C HIS A 324 -1.82 -7.59 15.95
N GLN A 325 -1.74 -8.29 17.10
CA GLN A 325 -2.81 -9.18 17.57
C GLN A 325 -4.02 -8.37 18.08
N ILE A 326 -4.87 -7.91 17.17
CA ILE A 326 -6.04 -7.08 17.51
C ILE A 326 -7.05 -7.84 18.37
N PHE A 327 -7.23 -9.16 18.10
CA PHE A 327 -8.20 -10.01 18.79
C PHE A 327 -7.45 -11.02 19.67
N PRO A 328 -7.53 -10.91 21.01
CA PRO A 328 -6.80 -11.81 21.94
C PRO A 328 -7.10 -13.28 21.75
N GLU A 329 -8.30 -13.64 21.26
CA GLU A 329 -8.72 -15.03 21.01
C GLU A 329 -8.19 -15.62 19.69
N LYS A 330 -7.60 -14.79 18.82
CA LYS A 330 -7.03 -15.21 17.52
C LYS A 330 -5.51 -15.20 17.59
N ASN A 331 -4.91 -16.31 17.20
CA ASN A 331 -3.46 -16.36 16.97
C ASN A 331 -3.13 -15.84 15.56
N ARG A 332 -3.45 -14.56 15.33
CA ARG A 332 -3.23 -13.84 14.08
C ARG A 332 -2.85 -12.39 14.42
N ASN A 333 -1.89 -11.85 13.72
CA ASN A 333 -1.38 -10.47 13.88
C ASN A 333 -1.18 -9.72 12.56
N ASP A 334 -1.74 -10.20 11.47
CA ASP A 334 -1.72 -9.57 10.16
C ASP A 334 -3.15 -9.31 9.66
N PHE A 335 -3.60 -8.06 9.64
CA PHE A 335 -4.96 -7.69 9.28
C PHE A 335 -4.97 -6.63 8.19
N GLN A 336 -5.20 -7.04 6.95
CA GLN A 336 -5.40 -6.12 5.83
C GLN A 336 -6.77 -5.44 5.87
N ARG A 337 -7.79 -6.10 6.45
CA ARG A 337 -9.17 -5.59 6.46
C ARG A 337 -9.76 -5.68 7.86
N LEU A 338 -10.36 -4.59 8.28
CA LEU A 338 -11.20 -4.51 9.47
C LEU A 338 -12.63 -4.14 9.09
N ILE A 339 -13.60 -4.66 9.86
CA ILE A 339 -15.01 -4.29 9.76
C ILE A 339 -15.34 -3.52 11.03
N LEU A 340 -15.83 -2.31 10.88
CA LEU A 340 -16.26 -1.46 11.98
C LEU A 340 -17.80 -1.42 11.99
N LYS A 341 -18.42 -2.03 13.01
CA LYS A 341 -19.86 -2.22 13.10
C LYS A 341 -20.44 -1.52 14.34
N PRO A 342 -21.47 -0.69 14.20
CA PRO A 342 -22.15 -0.05 15.32
C PRO A 342 -23.33 -0.87 15.84
N ALA A 343 -23.27 -2.20 15.85
CA ALA A 343 -24.31 -3.15 16.27
C ALA A 343 -25.66 -3.06 15.48
N ALA A 344 -25.72 -2.35 14.39
CA ALA A 344 -26.87 -2.27 13.47
C ALA A 344 -28.21 -2.06 14.19
N SER A 345 -29.20 -2.98 14.02
CA SER A 345 -30.53 -2.92 14.65
C SER A 345 -30.51 -3.13 16.17
N ASP A 346 -29.40 -3.50 16.76
CA ASP A 346 -29.19 -3.55 18.22
C ASP A 346 -28.54 -2.26 18.77
N ASN A 347 -28.39 -1.25 17.92
CA ASN A 347 -27.68 -0.02 18.25
C ASN A 347 -28.49 0.85 19.23
N TYR A 348 -27.85 1.19 20.34
CA TYR A 348 -28.38 2.12 21.34
C TYR A 348 -27.98 3.57 20.97
N PRO A 349 -28.86 4.58 21.10
CA PRO A 349 -30.24 4.53 21.65
C PRO A 349 -31.33 4.37 20.59
N PHE A 350 -31.00 4.00 19.37
CA PHE A 350 -31.91 4.05 18.21
C PHE A 350 -32.95 2.92 18.24
N GLU A 351 -32.63 1.77 18.83
CA GLU A 351 -33.54 0.66 19.02
C GLU A 351 -33.96 0.51 20.47
N ASN A 352 -35.27 0.36 20.71
CA ASN A 352 -35.80 0.19 22.06
C ASN A 352 -35.41 -1.20 22.62
N GLY A 353 -34.59 -1.20 23.65
CA GLY A 353 -34.09 -2.42 24.26
C GLY A 353 -32.87 -3.03 23.56
N GLY A 354 -32.21 -2.29 22.69
CA GLY A 354 -30.92 -2.67 22.12
C GLY A 354 -29.84 -2.78 23.21
N ALA A 355 -28.97 -3.77 23.09
CA ALA A 355 -27.88 -4.06 24.02
C ALA A 355 -26.51 -3.72 23.45
N HIS A 356 -26.40 -3.43 22.16
CA HIS A 356 -25.20 -3.08 21.39
C HIS A 356 -24.16 -4.23 21.31
N ILE A 357 -24.54 -5.46 21.63
CA ILE A 357 -23.64 -6.62 21.65
C ILE A 357 -24.26 -7.89 21.05
N ARG A 358 -25.42 -7.81 20.41
CA ARG A 358 -26.17 -9.03 20.02
C ARG A 358 -25.38 -9.91 19.06
N ASP A 359 -24.77 -9.34 18.02
CA ASP A 359 -23.96 -10.07 17.07
C ASP A 359 -22.71 -10.68 17.73
N ALA A 360 -21.94 -9.85 18.43
CA ALA A 360 -20.74 -10.25 19.15
C ALA A 360 -21.06 -11.39 20.16
N PHE A 361 -22.17 -11.26 20.90
CA PHE A 361 -22.58 -12.28 21.87
C PHE A 361 -22.89 -13.62 21.20
N ILE A 362 -23.62 -13.64 20.08
CA ILE A 362 -23.96 -14.89 19.38
C ILE A 362 -22.72 -15.55 18.79
N HIS A 363 -21.82 -14.80 18.16
CA HIS A 363 -20.56 -15.33 17.66
C HIS A 363 -19.68 -15.88 18.78
N THR A 364 -19.52 -15.15 19.88
CA THR A 364 -18.74 -15.58 21.05
C THR A 364 -19.34 -16.83 21.68
N LEU A 365 -20.68 -16.89 21.82
CA LEU A 365 -21.37 -18.09 22.35
C LEU A 365 -21.14 -19.32 21.46
N SER A 366 -21.17 -19.16 20.15
CA SER A 366 -20.88 -20.23 19.18
C SER A 366 -19.45 -20.75 19.33
N ILE A 367 -18.48 -19.84 19.45
CA ILE A 367 -17.06 -20.19 19.70
C ILE A 367 -16.92 -20.97 21.01
N TRP A 368 -17.51 -20.50 22.11
CA TRP A 368 -17.43 -21.16 23.42
C TRP A 368 -18.14 -22.54 23.44
N ALA A 369 -19.21 -22.67 22.64
CA ALA A 369 -19.89 -23.95 22.49
C ALA A 369 -19.11 -24.96 21.61
N GLY A 370 -17.98 -24.54 21.02
CA GLY A 370 -17.19 -25.38 20.12
C GLY A 370 -17.90 -25.70 18.79
N MET A 371 -18.86 -24.90 18.41
CA MET A 371 -19.53 -25.02 17.10
C MET A 371 -18.52 -24.64 16.02
N ARG A 372 -18.40 -25.43 14.98
CA ARG A 372 -17.49 -25.17 13.85
C ARG A 372 -18.25 -24.45 12.73
N LEU A 373 -18.64 -23.22 13.02
CA LEU A 373 -19.26 -22.31 12.07
C LEU A 373 -18.23 -21.26 11.64
N ASP A 374 -18.58 -20.46 10.66
CA ASP A 374 -17.77 -19.32 10.24
C ASP A 374 -18.07 -18.11 11.15
N GLU A 375 -17.63 -18.22 12.41
CA GLU A 375 -17.83 -17.19 13.40
C GLU A 375 -16.83 -16.04 13.21
N ARG A 376 -17.33 -14.80 13.29
CA ARG A 376 -16.50 -13.60 13.42
C ARG A 376 -16.03 -13.45 14.88
N THR A 377 -14.85 -12.89 15.05
CA THR A 377 -14.37 -12.42 16.35
C THR A 377 -14.51 -10.90 16.36
N SER A 378 -15.00 -10.35 17.46
CA SER A 378 -15.16 -8.91 17.63
C SER A 378 -14.46 -8.45 18.91
N ARG A 379 -14.10 -7.18 18.93
CA ARG A 379 -13.57 -6.45 20.09
C ARG A 379 -14.20 -5.08 20.07
N SER A 380 -14.87 -4.70 21.17
CA SER A 380 -15.46 -3.35 21.26
C SER A 380 -14.38 -2.30 21.26
N CYS A 381 -14.61 -1.23 20.52
CA CYS A 381 -13.71 -0.08 20.41
C CYS A 381 -14.50 1.24 20.39
N LEU A 382 -13.81 2.35 20.59
CA LEU A 382 -14.32 3.68 20.33
C LEU A 382 -13.86 4.14 18.96
N LEU A 383 -14.78 4.67 18.18
CA LEU A 383 -14.47 5.26 16.88
C LEU A 383 -14.34 6.78 17.01
N TYR A 384 -13.26 7.31 16.45
CA TYR A 384 -13.09 8.72 16.15
C TYR A 384 -13.04 8.91 14.62
N VAL A 385 -13.73 9.93 14.14
CA VAL A 385 -13.77 10.31 12.72
C VAL A 385 -13.28 11.74 12.59
N ASN A 386 -12.17 11.94 11.89
CA ASN A 386 -11.56 13.27 11.71
C ASN A 386 -11.33 14.03 13.03
N GLY A 387 -11.00 13.31 14.11
CA GLY A 387 -10.79 13.85 15.44
C GLY A 387 -12.06 14.03 16.28
N GLU A 388 -13.25 13.71 15.76
CA GLU A 388 -14.52 13.78 16.47
C GLU A 388 -14.92 12.41 17.01
N TYR A 389 -15.38 12.34 18.27
CA TYR A 389 -15.91 11.11 18.87
C TYR A 389 -17.18 10.67 18.15
N TRP A 390 -17.18 9.45 17.59
CA TRP A 390 -18.28 8.92 16.78
C TRP A 390 -19.13 7.88 17.50
N GLY A 391 -18.62 7.26 18.56
CA GLY A 391 -19.35 6.29 19.39
C GLY A 391 -18.64 4.96 19.56
N VAL A 392 -19.42 3.99 20.08
CA VAL A 392 -18.95 2.61 20.31
C VAL A 392 -19.18 1.78 19.05
N TYR A 393 -18.15 1.03 18.67
CA TYR A 393 -18.14 0.10 17.54
C TYR A 393 -17.59 -1.27 17.97
N GLU A 394 -17.76 -2.26 17.09
CA GLU A 394 -17.23 -3.62 17.23
C GLU A 394 -16.37 -3.98 16.02
#